data_698488bc6d6d8891dd7410bf0fb9f7d7
#
_entry.id   698488bc6d6d8891dd7410bf0fb9f7d7
#
_cell.length_a   1.000
_cell.length_b   1.000
_cell.length_c   1.000
_cell.angle_alpha   90.00
_cell.angle_beta   90.00
_cell.angle_gamma   90.00
#
_symmetry.space_group_name_H-M   'P 1'
#
loop_
_entity.id
_entity.type
_entity.pdbx_description
1 polymer ?
#
loop_
_entity_poly.entity_id
_entity_poly.type
_entity_poly.pdbx_seq_one_letter_code
_entity_poly.pdbx_strand_id
1 'polypeptide(L)'
;MVIKHATRKDIAALTAVETACFPPAEAATEKEFIDRVQYYGNHFWLLYEGDKMLAFVDGFVTDEPNLTDLMYEDATLHNEQGAWQMIFGVNPLPEYRRHGYAGQLLRRAVADARQQGRRGLVLTCKERLLPY
;
A
#
# COMPACT_ATOMS: atom_id res chain seq x y z
N MET A 1 -3.44 -13.60 -12.99
CA MET A 1 -3.32 -12.72 -11.81
C MET A 1 -4.13 -11.46 -12.01
N VAL A 2 -4.67 -10.92 -10.93
CA VAL A 2 -5.53 -9.74 -10.97
C VAL A 2 -4.99 -8.69 -10.01
N ILE A 3 -4.95 -7.42 -10.44
CA ILE A 3 -4.66 -6.28 -9.57
C ILE A 3 -5.99 -5.60 -9.26
N LYS A 4 -6.28 -5.38 -7.99
CA LYS A 4 -7.52 -4.72 -7.57
C LYS A 4 -7.29 -3.80 -6.38
N HIS A 5 -8.26 -2.94 -6.11
CA HIS A 5 -8.27 -2.08 -4.94
C HIS A 5 -8.84 -2.84 -3.74
N ALA A 6 -8.65 -2.29 -2.53
CA ALA A 6 -9.07 -2.95 -1.31
C ALA A 6 -10.51 -2.64 -0.95
N THR A 7 -11.19 -3.66 -0.45
CA THR A 7 -12.49 -3.56 0.20
C THR A 7 -12.41 -4.24 1.58
N ARG A 8 -13.49 -4.17 2.35
CA ARG A 8 -13.53 -4.81 3.67
C ARG A 8 -13.25 -6.30 3.60
N LYS A 9 -13.55 -6.95 2.48
CA LYS A 9 -13.31 -8.37 2.27
C LYS A 9 -11.83 -8.74 2.26
N ASP A 10 -10.96 -7.76 2.02
CA ASP A 10 -9.52 -7.98 1.87
C ASP A 10 -8.75 -7.79 3.18
N ILE A 11 -9.42 -7.34 4.25
CA ILE A 11 -8.75 -6.98 5.51
C ILE A 11 -7.96 -8.15 6.10
N ALA A 12 -8.56 -9.33 6.14
CA ALA A 12 -7.89 -10.52 6.69
C ALA A 12 -6.64 -10.87 5.89
N ALA A 13 -6.72 -10.81 4.56
CA ALA A 13 -5.58 -11.09 3.69
C ALA A 13 -4.48 -10.04 3.84
N LEU A 14 -4.86 -8.76 3.91
CA LEU A 14 -3.90 -7.67 4.15
C LEU A 14 -3.15 -7.87 5.45
N THR A 15 -3.87 -8.19 6.53
CA THR A 15 -3.27 -8.42 7.83
C THR A 15 -2.32 -9.61 7.80
N ALA A 16 -2.69 -10.68 7.10
CA ALA A 16 -1.86 -11.87 6.99
C ALA A 16 -0.56 -11.58 6.23
N VAL A 17 -0.62 -10.84 5.12
CA VAL A 17 0.59 -10.48 4.37
C VAL A 17 1.48 -9.58 5.20
N GLU A 18 0.91 -8.60 5.87
CA GLU A 18 1.67 -7.68 6.74
C GLU A 18 2.39 -8.45 7.85
N THR A 19 1.69 -9.36 8.51
CA THR A 19 2.26 -10.17 9.59
C THR A 19 3.39 -11.06 9.08
N ALA A 20 3.28 -11.55 7.85
CA ALA A 20 4.34 -12.35 7.24
C ALA A 20 5.57 -11.52 6.87
N CYS A 21 5.39 -10.22 6.60
CA CYS A 21 6.46 -9.33 6.15
C CYS A 21 7.21 -8.63 7.29
N PHE A 22 6.57 -8.44 8.44
CA PHE A 22 7.12 -7.61 9.52
C PHE A 22 6.99 -8.28 10.88
N PRO A 23 7.92 -7.98 11.82
CA PRO A 23 7.78 -8.42 13.21
C PRO A 23 6.52 -7.82 13.84
N PRO A 24 5.94 -8.46 14.87
CA PRO A 24 4.70 -7.96 15.49
C PRO A 24 4.75 -6.52 15.96
N ALA A 25 5.92 -6.05 16.40
CA ALA A 25 6.07 -4.67 16.88
C ALA A 25 5.97 -3.64 15.74
N GLU A 26 6.21 -4.05 14.50
CA GLU A 26 6.22 -3.15 13.34
C GLU A 26 5.02 -3.34 12.42
N ALA A 27 4.38 -4.51 12.47
CA ALA A 27 3.27 -4.83 11.58
C ALA A 27 2.03 -4.01 11.93
N ALA A 28 1.36 -3.47 10.91
CA ALA A 28 0.07 -2.83 11.09
C ALA A 28 -0.96 -3.88 11.51
N THR A 29 -1.87 -3.47 12.38
CA THR A 29 -2.90 -4.36 12.92
C THR A 29 -4.11 -4.42 12.01
N GLU A 30 -4.98 -5.41 12.27
CA GLU A 30 -6.25 -5.51 11.56
C GLU A 30 -7.07 -4.23 11.70
N LYS A 31 -7.12 -3.66 12.91
CA LYS A 31 -7.85 -2.42 13.17
C LYS A 31 -7.32 -1.28 12.33
N GLU A 32 -6.00 -1.17 12.21
CA GLU A 32 -5.38 -0.14 11.39
C GLU A 32 -5.75 -0.32 9.92
N PHE A 33 -5.79 -1.55 9.41
CA PHE A 33 -6.22 -1.81 8.04
C PHE A 33 -7.70 -1.49 7.82
N ILE A 34 -8.56 -1.76 8.80
CA ILE A 34 -9.95 -1.37 8.71
C ILE A 34 -10.07 0.15 8.49
N ASP A 35 -9.35 0.93 9.28
CA ASP A 35 -9.36 2.38 9.15
C ASP A 35 -8.80 2.83 7.81
N ARG A 36 -7.66 2.28 7.40
CA ARG A 36 -7.03 2.64 6.13
C ARG A 36 -7.92 2.36 4.93
N VAL A 37 -8.51 1.18 4.89
CA VAL A 37 -9.39 0.80 3.78
C VAL A 37 -10.64 1.66 3.75
N GLN A 38 -11.16 2.03 4.90
CA GLN A 38 -12.31 2.92 5.00
C GLN A 38 -12.02 4.28 4.38
N TYR A 39 -10.85 4.84 4.65
CA TYR A 39 -10.51 6.19 4.19
C TYR A 39 -9.90 6.21 2.79
N TYR A 40 -9.10 5.19 2.44
CA TYR A 40 -8.40 5.22 1.14
C TYR A 40 -8.23 3.84 0.49
N GLY A 41 -9.24 2.99 0.59
CA GLY A 41 -9.21 1.67 -0.05
C GLY A 41 -8.90 1.73 -1.55
N ASN A 42 -9.25 2.84 -2.23
CA ASN A 42 -8.94 3.06 -3.64
C ASN A 42 -7.45 3.26 -3.92
N HIS A 43 -6.66 3.48 -2.87
CA HIS A 43 -5.22 3.69 -2.97
C HIS A 43 -4.46 2.52 -2.36
N PHE A 44 -5.08 1.35 -2.41
CA PHE A 44 -4.46 0.05 -2.21
C PHE A 44 -4.40 -0.64 -3.56
N TRP A 45 -3.29 -1.30 -3.83
CA TRP A 45 -3.11 -2.12 -5.02
C TRP A 45 -2.77 -3.53 -4.55
N LEU A 46 -3.68 -4.46 -4.82
CA LEU A 46 -3.60 -5.83 -4.34
C LEU A 46 -3.39 -6.77 -5.52
N LEU A 47 -2.38 -7.63 -5.42
CA LEU A 47 -2.14 -8.64 -6.44
C LEU A 47 -2.68 -9.97 -5.94
N TYR A 48 -3.65 -10.53 -6.67
CA TYR A 48 -4.25 -11.82 -6.35
C TYR A 48 -3.98 -12.84 -7.44
N GLU A 49 -3.74 -14.07 -7.00
CA GLU A 49 -3.80 -15.24 -7.87
C GLU A 49 -4.90 -16.15 -7.30
N GLY A 50 -6.04 -16.24 -8.00
CA GLY A 50 -7.21 -16.86 -7.44
C GLY A 50 -7.65 -16.14 -6.17
N ASP A 51 -7.75 -16.87 -5.07
CA ASP A 51 -8.15 -16.31 -3.78
C ASP A 51 -6.96 -15.89 -2.91
N LYS A 52 -5.74 -16.05 -3.42
CA LYS A 52 -4.54 -15.78 -2.63
C LYS A 52 -3.95 -14.42 -2.97
N MET A 53 -3.79 -13.58 -1.94
CA MET A 53 -3.07 -12.30 -2.08
C MET A 53 -1.56 -12.58 -2.05
N LEU A 54 -0.87 -12.18 -3.10
CA LEU A 54 0.58 -12.38 -3.23
C LEU A 54 1.38 -11.17 -2.77
N ALA A 55 0.82 -9.99 -2.90
CA ALA A 55 1.50 -8.74 -2.58
C ALA A 55 0.48 -7.61 -2.46
N PHE A 56 0.86 -6.55 -1.75
CA PHE A 56 0.08 -5.31 -1.80
C PHE A 56 0.98 -4.09 -1.68
N VAL A 57 0.49 -2.98 -2.20
CA VAL A 57 1.08 -1.65 -2.06
C VAL A 57 -0.04 -0.74 -1.60
N ASP A 58 0.25 0.15 -0.65
CA ASP A 58 -0.76 1.08 -0.17
C ASP A 58 -0.17 2.42 0.23
N GLY A 59 -1.01 3.43 0.21
CA GLY A 59 -0.68 4.75 0.68
C GLY A 59 -1.78 5.74 0.35
N PHE A 60 -1.91 6.78 1.16
CA PHE A 60 -2.98 7.75 0.95
C PHE A 60 -2.54 8.94 0.08
N VAL A 61 -3.47 9.85 -0.17
CA VAL A 61 -3.24 11.05 -0.97
C VAL A 61 -3.28 12.27 -0.06
N THR A 62 -2.41 13.25 -0.32
CA THR A 62 -2.30 14.45 0.50
C THR A 62 -1.73 15.60 -0.34
N ASP A 63 -1.90 16.83 0.13
CA ASP A 63 -1.24 17.99 -0.46
C ASP A 63 0.18 18.19 0.08
N GLU A 64 0.54 17.48 1.14
CA GLU A 64 1.87 17.58 1.74
C GLU A 64 2.87 16.78 0.90
N PRO A 65 3.93 17.44 0.35
CA PRO A 65 4.89 16.72 -0.49
C PRO A 65 5.90 15.87 0.27
N ASN A 66 5.92 15.95 1.60
CA ASN A 66 6.87 15.19 2.41
C ASN A 66 6.14 14.11 3.18
N LEU A 67 6.65 12.88 3.10
CA LEU A 67 6.10 11.75 3.84
C LEU A 67 6.56 11.84 5.29
N THR A 68 5.61 11.79 6.24
CA THR A 68 5.88 11.91 7.67
C THR A 68 5.42 10.67 8.42
N ASP A 69 5.96 10.46 9.62
CA ASP A 69 5.58 9.33 10.47
C ASP A 69 4.10 9.37 10.87
N LEU A 70 3.56 10.55 11.09
CA LEU A 70 2.15 10.70 11.46
C LEU A 70 1.21 10.15 10.38
N MET A 71 1.60 10.21 9.12
CA MET A 71 0.80 9.70 8.02
C MET A 71 0.56 8.19 8.13
N TYR A 72 1.52 7.44 8.66
CA TYR A 72 1.37 6.00 8.87
C TYR A 72 0.34 5.68 9.94
N GLU A 73 0.15 6.59 10.89
CA GLU A 73 -0.66 6.36 12.07
C GLU A 73 -2.08 6.90 11.96
N ASP A 74 -2.31 7.86 11.06
CA ASP A 74 -3.58 8.59 11.00
C ASP A 74 -4.16 8.60 9.60
N ALA A 75 -5.04 7.64 9.31
CA ALA A 75 -5.69 7.53 8.00
C ALA A 75 -6.63 8.70 7.70
N THR A 76 -7.06 9.45 8.73
CA THR A 76 -7.94 10.60 8.53
C THR A 76 -7.25 11.76 7.82
N LEU A 77 -5.92 11.73 7.74
CA LEU A 77 -5.16 12.75 7.01
C LEU A 77 -5.28 12.60 5.50
N HIS A 78 -5.86 11.50 5.02
CA HIS A 78 -6.09 11.31 3.60
C HIS A 78 -6.98 12.42 3.02
N ASN A 79 -6.54 12.97 1.89
CA ASN A 79 -7.29 13.99 1.15
C ASN A 79 -7.36 13.54 -0.31
N GLU A 80 -8.54 13.08 -0.73
CA GLU A 80 -8.74 12.55 -2.09
C GLU A 80 -8.41 13.58 -3.16
N GLN A 81 -8.47 14.86 -2.85
CA GLN A 81 -8.16 15.94 -3.77
C GLN A 81 -6.69 16.36 -3.74
N GLY A 82 -5.87 15.65 -2.97
CA GLY A 82 -4.47 15.99 -2.77
C GLY A 82 -3.62 15.81 -4.02
N ALA A 83 -2.48 16.50 -4.04
CA ALA A 83 -1.57 16.52 -5.18
C ALA A 83 -0.59 15.35 -5.21
N TRP A 84 -0.38 14.67 -4.08
CA TRP A 84 0.67 13.66 -3.93
C TRP A 84 0.13 12.33 -3.47
N GLN A 85 0.49 11.27 -4.19
CA GLN A 85 0.23 9.90 -3.76
C GLN A 85 1.37 9.42 -2.89
N MET A 86 1.09 9.20 -1.60
CA MET A 86 2.06 8.60 -0.70
C MET A 86 2.05 7.09 -0.85
N ILE A 87 3.18 6.45 -0.62
CA ILE A 87 3.29 4.99 -0.56
C ILE A 87 3.88 4.63 0.79
N PHE A 88 3.12 3.91 1.60
CA PHE A 88 3.51 3.50 2.94
C PHE A 88 4.13 2.10 2.98
N GLY A 89 3.62 1.20 2.16
CA GLY A 89 4.06 -0.17 2.17
C GLY A 89 4.20 -0.73 0.76
N VAL A 90 5.24 -1.54 0.56
CA VAL A 90 5.50 -2.28 -0.68
C VAL A 90 5.81 -3.71 -0.21
N ASN A 91 4.77 -4.54 -0.13
CA ASN A 91 4.82 -5.77 0.64
C ASN A 91 4.46 -7.00 -0.19
N PRO A 92 5.44 -7.65 -0.86
CA PRO A 92 5.23 -8.99 -1.38
C PRO A 92 5.34 -10.01 -0.23
N LEU A 93 4.57 -11.08 -0.29
CA LEU A 93 4.79 -12.20 0.62
C LEU A 93 6.26 -12.65 0.52
N PRO A 94 6.89 -13.07 1.62
CA PRO A 94 8.31 -13.42 1.60
C PRO A 94 8.70 -14.46 0.54
N GLU A 95 7.86 -15.46 0.32
CA GLU A 95 8.14 -16.51 -0.68
C GLU A 95 8.03 -16.02 -2.12
N TYR A 96 7.45 -14.83 -2.34
CA TYR A 96 7.29 -14.25 -3.67
C TYR A 96 8.18 -13.03 -3.90
N ARG A 97 9.12 -12.77 -3.00
CA ARG A 97 10.11 -11.71 -3.20
C ARG A 97 10.93 -12.02 -4.46
N ARG A 98 11.34 -10.95 -5.16
CA ARG A 98 12.13 -11.04 -6.39
C ARG A 98 11.39 -11.65 -7.58
N HIS A 99 10.06 -11.72 -7.50
CA HIS A 99 9.22 -12.12 -8.63
C HIS A 99 8.76 -10.91 -9.45
N GLY A 100 9.08 -9.69 -9.04
CA GLY A 100 8.66 -8.48 -9.74
C GLY A 100 7.23 -8.05 -9.42
N TYR A 101 6.58 -8.69 -8.48
CA TYR A 101 5.16 -8.40 -8.16
C TYR A 101 4.99 -7.02 -7.53
N ALA A 102 5.84 -6.66 -6.58
CA ALA A 102 5.79 -5.33 -5.98
C ALA A 102 6.03 -4.25 -7.01
N GLY A 103 6.96 -4.48 -7.94
CA GLY A 103 7.21 -3.55 -9.04
C GLY A 103 6.02 -3.37 -9.96
N GLN A 104 5.26 -4.45 -10.24
CA GLN A 104 4.03 -4.36 -11.01
C GLN A 104 3.01 -3.47 -10.32
N LEU A 105 2.85 -3.65 -9.01
CA LEU A 105 1.90 -2.85 -8.22
C LEU A 105 2.31 -1.38 -8.17
N LEU A 106 3.59 -1.11 -8.00
CA LEU A 106 4.10 0.27 -8.01
C LEU A 106 3.87 0.94 -9.36
N ARG A 107 4.12 0.23 -10.46
CA ARG A 107 3.85 0.78 -11.78
C ARG A 107 2.37 1.10 -11.96
N ARG A 108 1.49 0.26 -11.45
CA ARG A 108 0.06 0.53 -11.50
C ARG A 108 -0.31 1.75 -10.65
N ALA A 109 0.29 1.88 -9.46
CA ALA A 109 0.08 3.05 -8.62
C ALA A 109 0.51 4.34 -9.31
N VAL A 110 1.66 4.31 -9.98
CA VAL A 110 2.15 5.45 -10.78
C VAL A 110 1.18 5.78 -11.90
N ALA A 111 0.71 4.77 -12.63
CA ALA A 111 -0.23 4.98 -13.73
C ALA A 111 -1.54 5.59 -13.24
N ASP A 112 -2.07 5.07 -12.11
CA ASP A 112 -3.32 5.58 -11.55
C ASP A 112 -3.15 7.02 -11.05
N ALA A 113 -2.04 7.34 -10.37
CA ALA A 113 -1.77 8.69 -9.91
C ALA A 113 -1.66 9.67 -11.07
N ARG A 114 -1.00 9.25 -12.14
CA ARG A 114 -0.86 10.07 -13.35
C ARG A 114 -2.21 10.32 -14.00
N GLN A 115 -3.05 9.30 -14.10
CA GLN A 115 -4.40 9.43 -14.67
C GLN A 115 -5.26 10.36 -13.82
N GLN A 116 -5.07 10.36 -12.50
CA GLN A 116 -5.81 11.22 -11.57
C GLN A 116 -5.30 12.66 -11.57
N GLY A 117 -4.23 12.95 -12.32
CA GLY A 117 -3.67 14.30 -12.38
C GLY A 117 -2.85 14.71 -11.18
N ARG A 118 -2.36 13.77 -10.39
CA ARG A 118 -1.54 14.07 -9.23
C ARG A 118 -0.13 14.50 -9.68
N ARG A 119 0.56 15.25 -8.82
CA ARG A 119 1.89 15.76 -9.14
C ARG A 119 2.96 14.70 -9.12
N GLY A 120 2.78 13.68 -8.29
CA GLY A 120 3.76 12.61 -8.21
C GLY A 120 3.43 11.63 -7.11
N LEU A 121 4.38 10.73 -6.91
CA LEU A 121 4.29 9.65 -5.95
C LEU A 121 5.50 9.74 -5.02
N VAL A 122 5.26 9.62 -3.71
CA VAL A 122 6.30 9.76 -2.70
C VAL A 122 6.39 8.49 -1.88
N LEU A 123 7.58 7.92 -1.77
CA LEU A 123 7.81 6.78 -0.90
C LEU A 123 9.15 6.92 -0.21
N THR A 124 9.25 6.32 0.98
CA THR A 124 10.51 6.20 1.70
C THR A 124 10.97 4.76 1.56
N CYS A 125 12.21 4.60 1.12
CA CYS A 125 12.79 3.28 0.94
C CYS A 125 13.70 2.99 2.13
N LYS A 126 13.27 2.07 2.98
CA LYS A 126 14.14 1.59 4.05
C LYS A 126 15.12 0.58 3.45
N GLU A 127 16.33 0.56 3.97
CA GLU A 127 17.41 -0.25 3.43
C GLU A 127 17.02 -1.71 3.23
N ARG A 128 16.33 -2.29 4.20
CA ARG A 128 15.91 -3.70 4.14
C ARG A 128 14.83 -3.99 3.09
N LEU A 129 14.25 -2.96 2.48
CA LEU A 129 13.20 -3.11 1.48
C LEU A 129 13.72 -2.97 0.05
N LEU A 130 14.98 -2.62 -0.12
CA LEU A 130 15.52 -2.31 -1.43
C LEU A 130 15.57 -3.48 -2.41
N PRO A 131 16.01 -4.66 -2.06
CA PRO A 131 16.02 -5.77 -3.00
C PRO A 131 14.67 -6.47 -3.01
N TYR A 132 13.89 -6.22 -4.04
CA TYR A 132 12.63 -6.93 -4.22
C TYR A 132 12.41 -7.46 -5.63
#